data_566e2fe79e2629229ebf194858b822bb
#
_entry.id   566e2fe79e2629229ebf194858b822bb
#
_cell.length_a   1.000
_cell.length_b   1.000
_cell.length_c   1.000
_cell.angle_alpha   90.00
_cell.angle_beta   90.00
_cell.angle_gamma   90.00
#
_symmetry.space_group_name_H-M   'P 1'
#
loop_
_entity.id
_entity.type
_entity.pdbx_description
1 polymer ?
#
loop_
_entity_poly.entity_id
_entity_poly.type
_entity_poly.pdbx_seq_one_letter_code
_entity_poly.pdbx_strand_id
1 'polypeptide(L)'
;MPNTSTPGIPGLSPENQARVITACVRQRVQEGRPADLPGTGWTDFDRRFDEHFPRLTLLFAEIYGHREDFLEQLSELGLQLARSWAERPDDLKDLDARREQDPAWFGARQMLGGVCYVDRYAGNLRGIREQIPYFRELGLTYLHLMPLFEAPEGNSDGGYAVSSYRRVEPRLGTMEELAELSRELRRNGISLVLDFVFNHTSNEHEWARRAAAGEREYEDYYWIFPDRTVPEQFERTTREIFPDDHPGSFTRIGAGEEDPRWVWSTFYSFQWDLNYTNPAVFRAMAAELLFLAAQGVEVLRMDAVAFIWKQLGTACESLPQAHVLLRAYNALCRIAAPAVLFKSEAIVHPDEVARYIEPGQCQLSYNPLQMALTWEAMATREPKLLAQALEERHALPPGTAWVDYVRGHDDIGWTSSSENVQPMSSWPRT
;
A
#
# COMPACT_ATOMS: atom_id res chain seq x y z
N MET A 1 5.41 -22.95 16.64
CA MET A 1 6.09 -22.75 15.36
C MET A 1 5.73 -23.93 14.47
N PRO A 2 4.87 -23.80 13.46
CA PRO A 2 4.75 -24.84 12.44
C PRO A 2 5.93 -24.70 11.49
N ASN A 3 6.65 -25.77 11.32
CA ASN A 3 7.77 -25.93 10.40
C ASN A 3 7.21 -25.84 8.96
N THR A 4 7.17 -24.67 8.37
CA THR A 4 6.75 -24.46 6.97
C THR A 4 7.89 -24.85 6.05
N SER A 5 8.05 -26.17 5.84
CA SER A 5 8.89 -26.65 4.75
C SER A 5 8.12 -26.45 3.44
N THR A 6 8.45 -25.39 2.68
CA THR A 6 8.22 -25.36 1.23
C THR A 6 8.56 -26.73 0.67
N PRO A 7 7.80 -27.30 -0.31
CA PRO A 7 8.21 -28.54 -0.95
C PRO A 7 9.55 -28.31 -1.63
N GLY A 8 10.61 -28.50 -0.83
CA GLY A 8 11.98 -28.19 -1.23
C GLY A 8 12.50 -29.26 -2.18
N ILE A 9 13.17 -28.85 -3.25
CA ILE A 9 14.00 -29.77 -4.03
C ILE A 9 15.14 -30.18 -3.11
N PRO A 10 15.24 -31.46 -2.71
CA PRO A 10 16.25 -31.89 -1.77
C PRO A 10 17.66 -31.53 -2.23
N GLY A 11 18.43 -30.88 -1.36
CA GLY A 11 19.84 -30.53 -1.62
C GLY A 11 20.08 -29.15 -2.23
N LEU A 12 19.05 -28.34 -2.49
CA LEU A 12 19.21 -26.95 -2.94
C LEU A 12 18.93 -25.95 -1.83
N SER A 13 19.71 -24.86 -1.79
CA SER A 13 19.39 -23.70 -0.94
C SER A 13 18.10 -23.01 -1.40
N PRO A 14 17.38 -22.26 -0.52
CA PRO A 14 16.18 -21.51 -0.88
C PRO A 14 16.37 -20.62 -2.11
N GLU A 15 17.51 -19.95 -2.24
CA GLU A 15 17.84 -19.08 -3.36
C GLU A 15 17.96 -19.86 -4.68
N ASN A 16 18.58 -21.05 -4.63
CA ASN A 16 18.71 -21.90 -5.81
C ASN A 16 17.37 -22.52 -6.21
N GLN A 17 16.54 -22.88 -5.23
CA GLN A 17 15.14 -23.30 -5.49
C GLN A 17 14.35 -22.18 -6.16
N ALA A 18 14.43 -20.97 -5.64
CA ALA A 18 13.75 -19.80 -6.22
C ALA A 18 14.20 -19.57 -7.67
N ARG A 19 15.46 -19.73 -8.00
CA ARG A 19 15.96 -19.60 -9.38
C ARG A 19 15.40 -20.67 -10.30
N VAL A 20 15.34 -21.92 -9.84
CA VAL A 20 14.73 -23.03 -10.62
C VAL A 20 13.24 -22.75 -10.87
N ILE A 21 12.49 -22.37 -9.83
CA ILE A 21 11.08 -22.01 -9.94
C ILE A 21 10.91 -20.82 -10.90
N THR A 22 11.75 -19.77 -10.77
CA THR A 22 11.74 -18.61 -11.67
C THR A 22 11.91 -19.03 -13.13
N ALA A 23 12.82 -19.96 -13.43
CA ALA A 23 13.04 -20.46 -14.79
C ALA A 23 11.79 -21.16 -15.34
N CYS A 24 11.10 -21.98 -14.52
CA CYS A 24 9.85 -22.63 -14.90
C CYS A 24 8.73 -21.61 -15.18
N VAL A 25 8.58 -20.61 -14.30
CA VAL A 25 7.58 -19.54 -14.49
C VAL A 25 7.93 -18.69 -15.71
N ARG A 26 9.20 -18.37 -15.92
CA ARG A 26 9.66 -17.62 -17.10
C ARG A 26 9.23 -18.26 -18.41
N GLN A 27 9.38 -19.57 -18.52
CA GLN A 27 8.93 -20.30 -19.73
C GLN A 27 7.42 -20.07 -19.97
N ARG A 28 6.59 -20.25 -18.93
CA ARG A 28 5.13 -20.00 -19.03
C ARG A 28 4.81 -18.55 -19.42
N VAL A 29 5.54 -17.60 -18.83
CA VAL A 29 5.39 -16.17 -19.16
C VAL A 29 5.75 -15.89 -20.61
N GLN A 30 6.84 -16.49 -21.13
CA GLN A 30 7.23 -16.33 -22.54
C GLN A 30 6.21 -16.91 -23.52
N GLU A 31 5.60 -18.04 -23.17
CA GLU A 31 4.55 -18.70 -23.97
C GLU A 31 3.22 -17.93 -23.93
N GLY A 32 2.87 -17.30 -22.79
CA GLY A 32 1.59 -16.63 -22.54
C GLY A 32 1.58 -15.11 -22.64
N ARG A 33 2.72 -14.48 -22.94
CA ARG A 33 2.80 -13.00 -23.04
C ARG A 33 2.11 -12.46 -24.31
N PRO A 34 1.55 -11.24 -24.25
CA PRO A 34 0.91 -10.61 -25.41
C PRO A 34 1.85 -10.52 -26.60
N ALA A 35 1.33 -10.83 -27.80
CA ALA A 35 2.08 -10.82 -29.05
C ALA A 35 2.27 -9.40 -29.62
N ASP A 36 1.53 -8.41 -29.12
CA ASP A 36 1.41 -7.06 -29.68
C ASP A 36 2.67 -6.19 -29.45
N LEU A 37 3.54 -6.59 -28.53
CA LEU A 37 4.82 -5.92 -28.31
C LEU A 37 5.90 -6.53 -29.22
N PRO A 38 6.67 -5.71 -29.97
CA PRO A 38 7.85 -6.16 -30.68
C PRO A 38 8.82 -6.88 -29.73
N GLY A 39 9.57 -7.86 -30.25
CA GLY A 39 10.54 -8.62 -29.44
C GLY A 39 11.51 -7.76 -28.63
N THR A 40 11.93 -6.59 -29.18
CA THR A 40 12.77 -5.59 -28.51
C THR A 40 12.09 -4.91 -27.32
N GLY A 41 10.76 -4.79 -27.30
CA GLY A 41 9.97 -4.22 -26.19
C GLY A 41 9.98 -5.09 -24.93
N TRP A 42 10.40 -6.36 -25.03
CA TRP A 42 10.49 -7.29 -23.90
C TRP A 42 11.86 -7.31 -23.22
N THR A 43 12.90 -6.72 -23.82
CA THR A 43 14.29 -6.79 -23.32
C THR A 43 14.41 -6.29 -21.90
N ASP A 44 13.82 -5.14 -21.59
CA ASP A 44 13.86 -4.56 -20.25
C ASP A 44 13.03 -5.37 -19.25
N PHE A 45 11.86 -5.85 -19.65
CA PHE A 45 11.04 -6.72 -18.83
C PHE A 45 11.78 -8.02 -18.49
N ASP A 46 12.35 -8.69 -19.49
CA ASP A 46 13.09 -9.95 -19.31
C ASP A 46 14.29 -9.77 -18.39
N ARG A 47 15.06 -8.67 -18.52
CA ARG A 47 16.15 -8.32 -17.62
C ARG A 47 15.68 -8.15 -16.18
N ARG A 48 14.64 -7.33 -15.97
CA ARG A 48 14.08 -7.06 -14.64
C ARG A 48 13.43 -8.30 -14.05
N PHE A 49 12.80 -9.13 -14.85
CA PHE A 49 12.23 -10.40 -14.43
C PHE A 49 13.32 -11.33 -13.88
N ASP A 50 14.43 -11.48 -14.61
CA ASP A 50 15.55 -12.32 -14.15
C ASP A 50 16.23 -11.78 -12.88
N GLU A 51 16.27 -10.47 -12.72
CA GLU A 51 16.88 -9.81 -11.57
C GLU A 51 16.00 -9.89 -10.30
N HIS A 52 14.69 -9.62 -10.43
CA HIS A 52 13.83 -9.39 -9.27
C HIS A 52 12.85 -10.53 -8.98
N PHE A 53 12.48 -11.35 -9.97
CA PHE A 53 11.51 -12.42 -9.78
C PHE A 53 12.00 -13.54 -8.84
N PRO A 54 13.30 -13.89 -8.75
CA PRO A 54 13.79 -14.82 -7.74
C PRO A 54 13.51 -14.33 -6.31
N ARG A 55 13.69 -13.04 -6.05
CA ARG A 55 13.35 -12.44 -4.75
C ARG A 55 11.84 -12.47 -4.51
N LEU A 56 11.04 -12.12 -5.51
CA LEU A 56 9.56 -12.23 -5.41
C LEU A 56 9.14 -13.66 -5.11
N THR A 57 9.76 -14.67 -5.75
CA THR A 57 9.51 -16.07 -5.49
C THR A 57 9.78 -16.45 -4.04
N LEU A 58 10.88 -16.00 -3.45
CA LEU A 58 11.21 -16.25 -2.03
C LEU A 58 10.17 -15.64 -1.09
N LEU A 59 9.82 -14.36 -1.30
CA LEU A 59 8.85 -13.65 -0.49
C LEU A 59 7.44 -14.28 -0.62
N PHE A 60 7.05 -14.66 -1.83
CA PHE A 60 5.78 -15.32 -2.09
C PHE A 60 5.74 -16.72 -1.45
N ALA A 61 6.87 -17.45 -1.46
CA ALA A 61 6.98 -18.74 -0.81
C ALA A 61 6.93 -18.66 0.73
N GLU A 62 7.43 -17.59 1.32
CA GLU A 62 7.34 -17.36 2.78
C GLU A 62 5.89 -17.30 3.27
N ILE A 63 4.99 -16.74 2.46
CA ILE A 63 3.55 -16.64 2.78
C ILE A 63 2.79 -17.88 2.26
N TYR A 64 2.99 -18.29 1.01
CA TYR A 64 2.14 -19.22 0.29
C TYR A 64 2.81 -20.55 -0.08
N GLY A 65 4.09 -20.74 0.28
CA GLY A 65 4.87 -21.93 -0.13
C GLY A 65 4.34 -23.27 0.38
N HIS A 66 3.45 -23.24 1.39
CA HIS A 66 2.78 -24.44 1.91
C HIS A 66 1.60 -24.91 1.07
N ARG A 67 1.17 -24.16 0.06
CA ARG A 67 0.00 -24.46 -0.77
C ARG A 67 0.35 -25.38 -1.93
N GLU A 68 -0.56 -26.25 -2.25
CA GLU A 68 -0.43 -27.17 -3.40
C GLU A 68 -0.45 -26.42 -4.75
N ASP A 69 -1.23 -25.32 -4.83
CA ASP A 69 -1.36 -24.48 -6.02
C ASP A 69 -0.29 -23.36 -6.13
N PHE A 70 0.74 -23.38 -5.27
CA PHE A 70 1.78 -22.35 -5.19
C PHE A 70 2.39 -21.97 -6.56
N LEU A 71 2.80 -22.97 -7.34
CA LEU A 71 3.44 -22.73 -8.64
C LEU A 71 2.47 -22.15 -9.68
N GLU A 72 1.20 -22.54 -9.60
CA GLU A 72 0.14 -21.98 -10.45
C GLU A 72 -0.08 -20.51 -10.11
N GLN A 73 -0.29 -20.18 -8.83
CA GLN A 73 -0.48 -18.82 -8.35
C GLN A 73 0.69 -17.91 -8.71
N LEU A 74 1.92 -18.40 -8.57
CA LEU A 74 3.13 -17.65 -8.94
C LEU A 74 3.25 -17.48 -10.47
N SER A 75 2.82 -18.46 -11.25
CA SER A 75 2.81 -18.39 -12.72
C SER A 75 1.79 -17.37 -13.22
N GLU A 76 0.60 -17.35 -12.65
CA GLU A 76 -0.44 -16.35 -12.94
C GLU A 76 0.04 -14.93 -12.58
N LEU A 77 0.73 -14.78 -11.45
CA LEU A 77 1.36 -13.49 -11.10
C LEU A 77 2.39 -13.08 -12.17
N GLY A 78 3.25 -13.98 -12.61
CA GLY A 78 4.23 -13.70 -13.67
C GLY A 78 3.58 -13.26 -14.99
N LEU A 79 2.49 -13.93 -15.41
CA LEU A 79 1.72 -13.55 -16.60
C LEU A 79 1.04 -12.19 -16.44
N GLN A 80 0.53 -11.89 -15.25
CA GLN A 80 -0.05 -10.58 -14.92
C GLN A 80 0.99 -9.47 -15.04
N LEU A 81 2.21 -9.67 -14.53
CA LEU A 81 3.31 -8.71 -14.67
C LEU A 81 3.64 -8.44 -16.15
N ALA A 82 3.68 -9.49 -16.97
CA ALA A 82 3.92 -9.35 -18.41
C ALA A 82 2.82 -8.55 -19.12
N ARG A 83 1.54 -8.81 -18.79
CA ARG A 83 0.41 -8.03 -19.32
C ARG A 83 0.50 -6.57 -18.90
N SER A 84 0.73 -6.31 -17.61
CA SER A 84 0.87 -4.94 -17.10
C SER A 84 2.03 -4.18 -17.73
N TRP A 85 3.17 -4.84 -18.00
CA TRP A 85 4.27 -4.24 -18.78
C TRP A 85 3.89 -3.95 -20.22
N ALA A 86 3.18 -4.87 -20.87
CA ALA A 86 2.71 -4.67 -22.25
C ALA A 86 1.80 -3.44 -22.38
N GLU A 87 0.87 -3.29 -21.44
CA GLU A 87 -0.10 -2.20 -21.37
C GLU A 87 0.48 -0.87 -20.85
N ARG A 88 1.69 -0.89 -20.27
CA ARG A 88 2.31 0.31 -19.70
C ARG A 88 2.65 1.31 -20.80
N PRO A 89 2.23 2.59 -20.71
CA PRO A 89 2.53 3.64 -21.69
C PRO A 89 4.04 3.83 -21.91
N ASP A 90 4.43 4.15 -23.14
CA ASP A 90 5.85 4.29 -23.51
C ASP A 90 6.55 5.42 -22.75
N ASP A 91 5.86 6.55 -22.53
CA ASP A 91 6.41 7.67 -21.74
C ASP A 91 6.67 7.28 -20.28
N LEU A 92 5.94 6.29 -19.73
CA LEU A 92 6.19 5.72 -18.42
C LEU A 92 7.31 4.68 -18.43
N LYS A 93 7.47 3.91 -19.52
CA LYS A 93 8.63 3.03 -19.70
C LYS A 93 9.93 3.84 -19.80
N ASP A 94 9.90 5.00 -20.46
CA ASP A 94 11.01 5.94 -20.48
C ASP A 94 11.32 6.52 -19.09
N LEU A 95 10.28 6.81 -18.29
CA LEU A 95 10.44 7.24 -16.90
C LEU A 95 11.09 6.13 -16.06
N ASP A 96 10.64 4.88 -16.25
CA ASP A 96 11.20 3.71 -15.57
C ASP A 96 12.70 3.59 -15.84
N ALA A 97 13.12 3.67 -17.09
CA ALA A 97 14.53 3.58 -17.50
C ALA A 97 15.38 4.72 -16.90
N ARG A 98 14.84 5.95 -16.83
CA ARG A 98 15.56 7.08 -16.21
C ARG A 98 15.71 6.90 -14.70
N ARG A 99 14.68 6.44 -14.01
CA ARG A 99 14.70 6.28 -12.54
C ARG A 99 15.50 5.08 -12.07
N GLU A 100 15.64 4.04 -12.89
CA GLU A 100 16.59 2.96 -12.63
C GLU A 100 18.04 3.45 -12.61
N GLN A 101 18.38 4.48 -13.40
CA GLN A 101 19.70 5.11 -13.41
C GLN A 101 19.95 6.05 -12.22
N ASP A 102 18.88 6.60 -11.62
CA ASP A 102 18.92 7.46 -10.45
C ASP A 102 17.87 6.99 -9.41
N PRO A 103 18.10 5.89 -8.71
CA PRO A 103 17.13 5.32 -7.78
C PRO A 103 16.88 6.18 -6.54
N ALA A 104 17.72 7.21 -6.30
CA ALA A 104 17.58 8.13 -5.17
C ALA A 104 17.02 9.50 -5.56
N TRP A 105 16.45 9.64 -6.76
CA TRP A 105 15.91 10.89 -7.31
C TRP A 105 14.98 11.64 -6.34
N PHE A 106 14.22 10.92 -5.50
CA PHE A 106 13.29 11.48 -4.52
C PHE A 106 13.97 12.03 -3.25
N GLY A 107 15.26 11.75 -3.04
CA GLY A 107 16.06 12.27 -1.92
C GLY A 107 16.72 13.61 -2.20
N ALA A 108 16.43 14.25 -3.33
CA ALA A 108 16.99 15.55 -3.68
C ALA A 108 16.52 16.64 -2.69
N ARG A 109 17.43 17.56 -2.32
CA ARG A 109 17.15 18.67 -1.38
C ARG A 109 16.03 19.61 -1.84
N GLN A 110 15.59 19.49 -3.09
CA GLN A 110 14.55 20.32 -3.70
C GLN A 110 13.15 19.69 -3.64
N MET A 111 13.01 18.52 -3.02
CA MET A 111 11.71 17.85 -2.91
C MET A 111 10.81 18.61 -1.93
N LEU A 112 9.75 19.21 -2.46
CA LEU A 112 8.70 19.88 -1.72
C LEU A 112 7.36 19.30 -2.09
N GLY A 113 6.61 18.78 -1.11
CA GLY A 113 5.31 18.17 -1.30
C GLY A 113 4.14 19.09 -0.95
N GLY A 114 3.06 18.98 -1.71
CA GLY A 114 1.74 19.46 -1.37
C GLY A 114 0.76 18.31 -1.22
N VAL A 115 -0.26 18.46 -0.37
CA VAL A 115 -1.36 17.51 -0.20
C VAL A 115 -2.69 18.25 -0.21
N CYS A 116 -3.67 17.73 -0.93
CA CYS A 116 -5.02 18.30 -0.92
C CYS A 116 -6.09 17.29 -1.32
N TYR A 117 -7.31 17.52 -0.85
CA TYR A 117 -8.52 16.96 -1.42
C TYR A 117 -8.88 17.71 -2.71
N VAL A 118 -9.15 16.98 -3.79
CA VAL A 118 -9.44 17.54 -5.12
C VAL A 118 -10.64 18.48 -5.08
N ASP A 119 -11.76 18.03 -4.49
CA ASP A 119 -13.01 18.79 -4.40
C ASP A 119 -12.88 20.07 -3.56
N ARG A 120 -12.16 19.98 -2.43
CA ARG A 120 -12.01 21.09 -1.49
C ARG A 120 -11.03 22.16 -1.99
N TYR A 121 -10.04 21.74 -2.80
CA TYR A 121 -8.99 22.65 -3.28
C TYR A 121 -9.35 23.29 -4.62
N ALA A 122 -9.83 22.50 -5.58
CA ALA A 122 -10.03 22.95 -6.95
C ALA A 122 -11.32 22.42 -7.60
N GLY A 123 -12.19 21.78 -6.84
CA GLY A 123 -13.50 21.28 -7.28
C GLY A 123 -13.41 19.93 -8.02
N ASN A 124 -12.48 19.76 -8.94
CA ASN A 124 -12.32 18.55 -9.74
C ASN A 124 -10.88 18.45 -10.33
N LEU A 125 -10.59 17.36 -11.05
CA LEU A 125 -9.25 17.12 -11.65
C LEU A 125 -8.85 18.19 -12.67
N ARG A 126 -9.80 18.78 -13.41
CA ARG A 126 -9.51 19.91 -14.32
C ARG A 126 -9.07 21.14 -13.55
N GLY A 127 -9.76 21.45 -12.43
CA GLY A 127 -9.37 22.53 -11.55
C GLY A 127 -7.96 22.34 -10.96
N ILE A 128 -7.59 21.12 -10.57
CA ILE A 128 -6.20 20.80 -10.16
C ILE A 128 -5.22 21.09 -11.30
N ARG A 129 -5.55 20.72 -12.53
CA ARG A 129 -4.70 20.99 -13.71
C ARG A 129 -4.48 22.49 -13.92
N GLU A 130 -5.50 23.30 -13.71
CA GLU A 130 -5.41 24.78 -13.80
C GLU A 130 -4.51 25.39 -12.73
N GLN A 131 -4.26 24.70 -11.61
CA GLN A 131 -3.37 25.13 -10.54
C GLN A 131 -1.89 24.78 -10.78
N ILE A 132 -1.53 24.04 -11.82
CA ILE A 132 -0.14 23.66 -12.08
C ILE A 132 0.82 24.86 -12.12
N PRO A 133 0.50 26.01 -12.76
CA PRO A 133 1.34 27.19 -12.69
C PRO A 133 1.62 27.67 -11.28
N TYR A 134 0.61 27.67 -10.40
CA TYR A 134 0.75 28.03 -9.00
C TYR A 134 1.59 27.01 -8.22
N PHE A 135 1.41 25.72 -8.45
CA PHE A 135 2.25 24.68 -7.85
C PHE A 135 3.72 24.83 -8.21
N ARG A 136 4.01 25.22 -9.45
CA ARG A 136 5.39 25.53 -9.89
C ARG A 136 5.94 26.78 -9.21
N GLU A 137 5.14 27.83 -9.05
CA GLU A 137 5.53 29.05 -8.33
C GLU A 137 5.87 28.72 -6.87
N LEU A 138 5.12 27.82 -6.22
CA LEU A 138 5.43 27.32 -4.88
C LEU A 138 6.66 26.42 -4.85
N GLY A 139 7.16 25.95 -5.99
CA GLY A 139 8.28 25.02 -6.06
C GLY A 139 7.91 23.57 -5.76
N LEU A 140 6.63 23.19 -5.88
CA LEU A 140 6.20 21.78 -5.66
C LEU A 140 6.81 20.87 -6.69
N THR A 141 7.35 19.74 -6.20
CA THR A 141 7.86 18.62 -7.02
C THR A 141 7.10 17.32 -6.76
N TYR A 142 6.13 17.36 -5.84
CA TYR A 142 5.38 16.22 -5.34
C TYR A 142 3.97 16.70 -4.97
N LEU A 143 2.93 16.14 -5.60
CA LEU A 143 1.53 16.46 -5.29
C LEU A 143 0.78 15.19 -4.88
N HIS A 144 0.36 15.14 -3.63
CA HIS A 144 -0.48 14.09 -3.10
C HIS A 144 -1.95 14.52 -3.18
N LEU A 145 -2.70 13.88 -4.05
CA LEU A 145 -4.15 13.99 -4.07
C LEU A 145 -4.74 12.94 -3.14
N MET A 146 -5.50 13.39 -2.15
CA MET A 146 -6.22 12.55 -1.20
C MET A 146 -7.20 11.62 -1.93
N PRO A 147 -7.74 10.56 -1.28
CA PRO A 147 -8.52 9.55 -1.97
C PRO A 147 -9.55 10.12 -2.93
N LEU A 148 -9.50 9.68 -4.18
CA LEU A 148 -10.30 10.21 -5.28
C LEU A 148 -11.02 9.14 -6.09
N PHE A 149 -10.91 7.87 -5.66
CA PHE A 149 -11.60 6.78 -6.31
C PHE A 149 -13.06 6.68 -5.86
N GLU A 150 -13.85 5.96 -6.65
CA GLU A 150 -15.26 5.74 -6.34
C GLU A 150 -15.44 5.12 -4.96
N ALA A 151 -16.30 5.74 -4.16
CA ALA A 151 -16.64 5.34 -2.81
C ALA A 151 -18.14 5.50 -2.58
N PRO A 152 -18.77 4.82 -1.60
CA PRO A 152 -20.18 4.93 -1.32
C PRO A 152 -20.58 6.35 -0.91
N GLU A 153 -21.77 6.77 -1.32
CA GLU A 153 -22.34 8.01 -0.81
C GLU A 153 -22.67 7.87 0.69
N GLY A 154 -22.17 8.79 1.51
CA GLY A 154 -22.36 8.80 2.97
C GLY A 154 -21.33 7.96 3.74
N ASN A 155 -21.10 6.71 3.33
CA ASN A 155 -20.16 5.78 3.99
C ASN A 155 -18.81 5.71 3.26
N SER A 156 -18.22 6.86 2.97
CA SER A 156 -17.00 6.95 2.17
C SER A 156 -15.72 7.02 3.00
N ASP A 157 -15.81 7.42 4.26
CA ASP A 157 -14.62 7.68 5.09
C ASP A 157 -13.60 8.58 4.37
N GLY A 158 -14.05 9.73 3.86
CA GLY A 158 -13.17 10.62 3.10
C GLY A 158 -12.63 10.04 1.77
N GLY A 159 -13.21 8.94 1.27
CA GLY A 159 -12.80 8.20 0.09
C GLY A 159 -11.96 6.95 0.38
N TYR A 160 -11.67 6.65 1.65
CA TYR A 160 -10.92 5.44 2.02
C TYR A 160 -11.77 4.16 1.94
N ALA A 161 -13.10 4.23 1.88
CA ALA A 161 -13.96 3.10 1.59
C ALA A 161 -14.08 2.89 0.07
N VAL A 162 -13.05 2.35 -0.57
CA VAL A 162 -12.95 2.23 -2.03
C VAL A 162 -13.93 1.21 -2.57
N SER A 163 -14.82 1.62 -3.48
CA SER A 163 -15.74 0.74 -4.22
C SER A 163 -15.17 0.31 -5.57
N SER A 164 -14.23 1.07 -6.14
CA SER A 164 -13.51 0.71 -7.37
C SER A 164 -12.20 1.48 -7.48
N TYR A 165 -11.08 0.79 -7.66
CA TYR A 165 -9.77 1.41 -7.95
C TYR A 165 -9.66 1.86 -9.42
N ARG A 166 -10.59 1.46 -10.28
CA ARG A 166 -10.56 1.72 -11.72
C ARG A 166 -11.50 2.84 -12.16
N ARG A 167 -12.17 3.47 -11.21
CA ARG A 167 -13.04 4.61 -11.46
C ARG A 167 -12.73 5.73 -10.47
N VAL A 168 -12.58 6.93 -11.01
CA VAL A 168 -12.55 8.15 -10.20
C VAL A 168 -13.99 8.44 -9.74
N GLU A 169 -14.13 9.01 -8.57
CA GLU A 169 -15.42 9.54 -8.07
C GLU A 169 -16.02 10.49 -9.14
N PRO A 170 -17.24 10.22 -9.67
CA PRO A 170 -17.78 10.91 -10.85
C PRO A 170 -17.79 12.44 -10.76
N ARG A 171 -17.99 13.00 -9.57
CA ARG A 171 -17.94 14.46 -9.36
C ARG A 171 -16.53 15.05 -9.46
N LEU A 172 -15.50 14.24 -9.30
CA LEU A 172 -14.10 14.69 -9.38
C LEU A 172 -13.53 14.59 -10.79
N GLY A 173 -14.05 13.68 -11.63
CA GLY A 173 -13.59 13.50 -13.00
C GLY A 173 -13.60 12.04 -13.46
N THR A 174 -12.77 11.74 -14.45
CA THR A 174 -12.63 10.40 -15.04
C THR A 174 -11.21 9.86 -14.89
N MET A 175 -11.02 8.58 -15.18
CA MET A 175 -9.70 7.96 -15.16
C MET A 175 -8.79 8.52 -16.27
N GLU A 176 -9.37 8.87 -17.40
CA GLU A 176 -8.65 9.53 -18.52
C GLU A 176 -8.16 10.91 -18.10
N GLU A 177 -8.99 11.69 -17.40
CA GLU A 177 -8.61 13.00 -16.85
C GLU A 177 -7.50 12.88 -15.79
N LEU A 178 -7.52 11.82 -14.98
CA LEU A 178 -6.43 11.53 -14.04
C LEU A 178 -5.12 11.22 -14.78
N ALA A 179 -5.15 10.39 -15.81
CA ALA A 179 -3.98 10.07 -16.62
C ALA A 179 -3.43 11.30 -17.36
N GLU A 180 -4.30 12.19 -17.85
CA GLU A 180 -3.90 13.46 -18.46
C GLU A 180 -3.25 14.39 -17.44
N LEU A 181 -3.87 14.53 -16.26
CA LEU A 181 -3.32 15.34 -15.16
C LEU A 181 -1.94 14.82 -14.74
N SER A 182 -1.78 13.51 -14.56
CA SER A 182 -0.50 12.89 -14.23
C SER A 182 0.59 13.22 -15.26
N ARG A 183 0.26 13.12 -16.54
CA ARG A 183 1.19 13.46 -17.63
C ARG A 183 1.57 14.94 -17.62
N GLU A 184 0.61 15.83 -17.36
CA GLU A 184 0.86 17.27 -17.28
C GLU A 184 1.68 17.66 -16.06
N LEU A 185 1.39 17.08 -14.88
CA LEU A 185 2.20 17.26 -13.67
C LEU A 185 3.64 16.84 -13.92
N ARG A 186 3.86 15.64 -14.49
CA ARG A 186 5.21 15.12 -14.81
C ARG A 186 5.98 16.00 -15.77
N ARG A 187 5.33 16.57 -16.80
CA ARG A 187 5.94 17.54 -17.73
C ARG A 187 6.40 18.82 -17.00
N ASN A 188 5.77 19.14 -15.88
CA ASN A 188 6.10 20.30 -15.05
C ASN A 188 7.00 19.92 -13.85
N GLY A 189 7.57 18.72 -13.82
CA GLY A 189 8.49 18.27 -12.76
C GLY A 189 7.81 17.93 -11.44
N ILE A 190 6.49 17.64 -11.47
CA ILE A 190 5.69 17.32 -10.28
C ILE A 190 5.27 15.86 -10.35
N SER A 191 5.67 15.05 -9.39
CA SER A 191 5.27 13.65 -9.26
C SER A 191 3.89 13.52 -8.63
N LEU A 192 3.01 12.74 -9.25
CA LEU A 192 1.69 12.44 -8.70
C LEU A 192 1.78 11.35 -7.64
N VAL A 193 1.14 11.60 -6.50
CA VAL A 193 1.00 10.65 -5.39
C VAL A 193 -0.47 10.39 -5.13
N LEU A 194 -0.84 9.12 -4.99
CA LEU A 194 -2.20 8.71 -4.61
C LEU A 194 -2.16 7.72 -3.45
N ASP A 195 -3.28 7.67 -2.71
CA ASP A 195 -3.51 6.63 -1.73
C ASP A 195 -3.78 5.28 -2.41
N PHE A 196 -3.20 4.24 -1.86
CA PHE A 196 -3.51 2.86 -2.20
C PHE A 196 -4.02 2.16 -0.94
N VAL A 197 -5.34 2.17 -0.81
CA VAL A 197 -6.03 1.46 0.26
C VAL A 197 -6.01 -0.02 -0.08
N PHE A 198 -5.32 -0.82 0.69
CA PHE A 198 -5.16 -2.25 0.38
C PHE A 198 -5.33 -3.18 1.58
N ASN A 199 -5.59 -2.63 2.78
CA ASN A 199 -6.03 -3.42 3.92
C ASN A 199 -7.49 -3.87 3.77
N HIS A 200 -8.34 -3.03 3.18
CA HIS A 200 -9.78 -3.24 3.08
C HIS A 200 -10.35 -2.67 1.79
N THR A 201 -11.60 -3.02 1.50
CA THR A 201 -12.42 -2.33 0.49
C THR A 201 -13.74 -1.89 1.14
N SER A 202 -14.49 -1.05 0.44
CA SER A 202 -15.89 -0.82 0.79
C SER A 202 -16.70 -2.11 0.69
N ASN A 203 -17.73 -2.24 1.53
CA ASN A 203 -18.77 -3.28 1.39
C ASN A 203 -19.56 -3.16 0.08
N GLU A 204 -19.44 -2.03 -0.64
CA GLU A 204 -20.00 -1.84 -1.96
C GLU A 204 -19.04 -2.17 -3.11
N HIS A 205 -17.80 -2.57 -2.82
CA HIS A 205 -16.89 -3.10 -3.82
C HIS A 205 -17.48 -4.36 -4.47
N GLU A 206 -17.22 -4.56 -5.76
CA GLU A 206 -17.76 -5.73 -6.49
C GLU A 206 -17.45 -7.05 -5.75
N TRP A 207 -16.22 -7.21 -5.26
CA TRP A 207 -15.82 -8.40 -4.50
C TRP A 207 -16.64 -8.58 -3.23
N ALA A 208 -16.89 -7.50 -2.49
CA ALA A 208 -17.66 -7.53 -1.24
C ALA A 208 -19.14 -7.84 -1.49
N ARG A 209 -19.72 -7.28 -2.56
CA ARG A 209 -21.11 -7.58 -2.97
C ARG A 209 -21.27 -9.06 -3.35
N ARG A 210 -20.30 -9.62 -4.08
CA ARG A 210 -20.29 -11.05 -4.46
C ARG A 210 -20.08 -11.95 -3.25
N ALA A 211 -19.20 -11.58 -2.32
CA ALA A 211 -19.00 -12.27 -1.05
C ALA A 211 -20.30 -12.27 -0.20
N ALA A 212 -20.94 -11.11 -0.09
CA ALA A 212 -22.24 -10.99 0.61
C ALA A 212 -23.32 -11.86 -0.02
N ALA A 213 -23.33 -11.99 -1.36
CA ALA A 213 -24.23 -12.87 -2.09
C ALA A 213 -23.92 -14.37 -1.93
N GLY A 214 -22.85 -14.76 -1.21
CA GLY A 214 -22.47 -16.15 -0.95
C GLY A 214 -21.67 -16.80 -2.07
N GLU A 215 -21.05 -16.00 -2.96
CA GLU A 215 -20.12 -16.53 -3.95
C GLU A 215 -18.81 -16.93 -3.26
N ARG A 216 -18.57 -18.24 -3.13
CA ARG A 216 -17.48 -18.80 -2.33
C ARG A 216 -16.09 -18.28 -2.69
N GLU A 217 -15.82 -18.05 -3.98
CA GLU A 217 -14.56 -17.48 -4.44
C GLU A 217 -14.29 -16.11 -3.79
N TYR A 218 -15.32 -15.28 -3.65
CA TYR A 218 -15.21 -13.92 -3.09
C TYR A 218 -15.39 -13.89 -1.58
N GLU A 219 -16.07 -14.87 -0.97
CA GLU A 219 -16.05 -15.04 0.49
C GLU A 219 -14.61 -15.21 0.99
N ASP A 220 -13.78 -15.97 0.26
CA ASP A 220 -12.37 -16.18 0.57
C ASP A 220 -11.47 -14.93 0.36
N TYR A 221 -12.00 -13.86 -0.24
CA TYR A 221 -11.30 -12.58 -0.37
C TYR A 221 -11.30 -11.76 0.93
N TYR A 222 -12.22 -12.06 1.84
CA TYR A 222 -12.41 -11.35 3.09
C TYR A 222 -12.28 -12.31 4.28
N TRP A 223 -12.04 -11.75 5.46
CA TRP A 223 -12.11 -12.50 6.70
C TRP A 223 -13.57 -12.65 7.14
N ILE A 224 -14.27 -13.64 6.58
CA ILE A 224 -15.68 -13.93 6.89
C ILE A 224 -15.77 -15.17 7.79
N PHE A 225 -16.61 -15.08 8.82
CA PHE A 225 -16.82 -16.11 9.84
C PHE A 225 -18.31 -16.47 9.92
N PRO A 226 -18.63 -17.76 10.14
CA PRO A 226 -20.02 -18.19 10.20
C PRO A 226 -20.79 -17.66 11.44
N ASP A 227 -20.06 -17.30 12.50
CA ASP A 227 -20.58 -16.80 13.78
C ASP A 227 -19.53 -16.00 14.55
N ARG A 228 -19.82 -15.62 15.79
CA ARG A 228 -18.93 -14.83 16.69
C ARG A 228 -17.84 -15.63 17.38
N THR A 229 -17.80 -16.97 17.24
CA THR A 229 -16.90 -17.82 18.03
C THR A 229 -15.42 -17.48 17.79
N VAL A 230 -15.02 -17.33 16.55
CA VAL A 230 -13.63 -16.95 16.19
C VAL A 230 -13.40 -15.43 16.32
N PRO A 231 -14.29 -14.56 15.86
CA PRO A 231 -14.22 -13.11 16.12
C PRO A 231 -13.94 -12.75 17.58
N GLU A 232 -14.67 -13.31 18.55
CA GLU A 232 -14.45 -13.05 19.96
C GLU A 232 -13.06 -13.47 20.48
N GLN A 233 -12.43 -14.46 19.84
CA GLN A 233 -11.07 -14.84 20.18
C GLN A 233 -10.04 -13.81 19.70
N PHE A 234 -10.24 -13.24 18.50
CA PHE A 234 -9.41 -12.17 18.00
C PHE A 234 -9.55 -10.89 18.84
N GLU A 235 -10.77 -10.49 19.18
CA GLU A 235 -11.05 -9.28 19.97
C GLU A 235 -10.42 -9.27 21.36
N ARG A 236 -9.99 -10.43 21.88
CA ARG A 236 -9.24 -10.49 23.16
C ARG A 236 -7.83 -9.89 23.05
N THR A 237 -7.27 -9.79 21.87
CA THR A 237 -5.88 -9.37 21.67
C THR A 237 -5.75 -8.19 20.69
N THR A 238 -6.79 -7.89 19.91
CA THR A 238 -6.83 -6.73 19.02
C THR A 238 -7.34 -5.50 19.77
N ARG A 239 -6.90 -4.33 19.37
CA ARG A 239 -7.44 -3.06 19.85
C ARG A 239 -8.53 -2.55 18.92
N GLU A 240 -9.47 -1.82 19.45
CA GLU A 240 -10.44 -1.04 18.69
C GLU A 240 -9.78 0.25 18.19
N ILE A 241 -10.01 0.60 16.93
CA ILE A 241 -9.41 1.79 16.32
C ILE A 241 -10.32 3.00 16.50
N PHE A 242 -11.60 2.87 16.19
CA PHE A 242 -12.61 3.92 16.33
C PHE A 242 -13.79 3.43 17.20
N PRO A 243 -13.57 3.20 18.51
CA PRO A 243 -14.57 2.57 19.38
C PRO A 243 -15.89 3.33 19.50
N ASP A 244 -15.88 4.65 19.32
CA ASP A 244 -17.09 5.48 19.38
C ASP A 244 -17.97 5.31 18.13
N ASP A 245 -17.37 5.06 16.96
CA ASP A 245 -18.07 4.93 15.67
C ASP A 245 -18.29 3.47 15.27
N HIS A 246 -17.35 2.59 15.64
CA HIS A 246 -17.35 1.17 15.31
C HIS A 246 -16.78 0.34 16.47
N PRO A 247 -17.61 -0.03 17.46
CA PRO A 247 -17.19 -0.91 18.55
C PRO A 247 -16.83 -2.31 18.05
N GLY A 248 -15.68 -2.83 18.49
CA GLY A 248 -15.13 -4.11 18.03
C GLY A 248 -14.41 -4.01 16.69
N SER A 249 -14.14 -5.16 16.10
CA SER A 249 -13.44 -5.29 14.82
C SER A 249 -14.20 -6.15 13.82
N PHE A 250 -15.48 -6.38 14.04
CA PHE A 250 -16.30 -7.24 13.20
C PHE A 250 -17.70 -6.68 12.99
N THR A 251 -18.18 -6.81 11.76
CA THR A 251 -19.54 -6.39 11.37
C THR A 251 -20.33 -7.58 10.89
N ARG A 252 -21.61 -7.62 11.18
CA ARG A 252 -22.53 -8.64 10.64
C ARG A 252 -22.82 -8.37 9.17
N ILE A 253 -22.77 -9.44 8.36
CA ILE A 253 -23.15 -9.35 6.94
C ILE A 253 -24.68 -9.38 6.83
N GLY A 254 -25.26 -8.37 6.18
CA GLY A 254 -26.72 -8.26 6.01
C GLY A 254 -27.45 -7.63 7.18
N ALA A 255 -28.64 -7.12 6.91
CA ALA A 255 -29.45 -6.29 7.82
C ALA A 255 -30.43 -7.10 8.70
N GLY A 256 -30.36 -8.44 8.76
CA GLY A 256 -31.35 -9.28 9.42
C GLY A 256 -30.78 -10.46 10.20
N GLU A 257 -31.67 -11.17 10.92
CA GLU A 257 -31.31 -12.40 11.63
C GLU A 257 -31.04 -13.57 10.70
N GLU A 258 -31.33 -13.43 9.40
CA GLU A 258 -31.25 -14.50 8.40
C GLU A 258 -29.80 -14.83 7.99
N ASP A 259 -28.87 -13.86 8.05
CA ASP A 259 -27.46 -14.10 7.76
C ASP A 259 -26.62 -14.03 9.06
N PRO A 260 -26.13 -15.16 9.58
CA PRO A 260 -25.36 -15.21 10.80
C PRO A 260 -23.88 -14.82 10.61
N ARG A 261 -23.41 -14.63 9.36
CA ARG A 261 -22.00 -14.40 9.06
C ARG A 261 -21.51 -13.03 9.56
N TRP A 262 -20.24 -13.03 9.95
CA TRP A 262 -19.52 -11.84 10.39
C TRP A 262 -18.29 -11.62 9.52
N VAL A 263 -17.99 -10.38 9.22
CA VAL A 263 -16.80 -10.00 8.45
C VAL A 263 -15.90 -9.11 9.31
N TRP A 264 -14.59 -9.27 9.15
CA TRP A 264 -13.62 -8.38 9.76
C TRP A 264 -13.74 -6.97 9.18
N SER A 265 -13.80 -5.97 10.05
CA SER A 265 -13.89 -4.55 9.71
C SER A 265 -13.09 -3.75 10.74
N THR A 266 -11.81 -3.51 10.44
CA THR A 266 -10.87 -2.88 11.38
C THR A 266 -11.26 -1.44 11.72
N PHE A 267 -11.73 -0.66 10.75
CA PHE A 267 -11.96 0.78 10.91
C PHE A 267 -13.44 1.11 11.04
N TYR A 268 -14.23 0.85 10.01
CA TYR A 268 -15.68 1.10 10.01
C TYR A 268 -16.46 -0.11 9.52
N SER A 269 -17.70 -0.25 9.92
CA SER A 269 -18.58 -1.37 9.57
C SER A 269 -18.73 -1.60 8.05
N PHE A 270 -18.52 -0.57 7.26
CA PHE A 270 -18.61 -0.60 5.81
C PHE A 270 -17.26 -0.80 5.10
N GLN A 271 -16.17 -0.99 5.84
CA GLN A 271 -14.81 -1.29 5.32
C GLN A 271 -14.43 -2.72 5.70
N TRP A 272 -14.45 -3.62 4.72
CA TRP A 272 -14.22 -5.05 4.94
C TRP A 272 -12.77 -5.42 4.67
N ASP A 273 -12.12 -6.02 5.66
CA ASP A 273 -10.69 -6.36 5.62
C ASP A 273 -10.41 -7.53 4.67
N LEU A 274 -9.43 -7.34 3.81
CA LEU A 274 -8.99 -8.32 2.82
C LEU A 274 -8.20 -9.46 3.45
N ASN A 275 -8.41 -10.67 2.94
CA ASN A 275 -7.78 -11.88 3.42
C ASN A 275 -6.50 -12.22 2.64
N TYR A 276 -5.38 -11.69 3.03
CA TYR A 276 -4.08 -11.94 2.39
C TYR A 276 -3.50 -13.36 2.63
N THR A 277 -4.17 -14.24 3.37
CA THR A 277 -3.81 -15.66 3.36
C THR A 277 -4.21 -16.34 2.05
N ASN A 278 -5.09 -15.69 1.28
CA ASN A 278 -5.48 -16.10 -0.07
C ASN A 278 -4.59 -15.41 -1.12
N PRO A 279 -3.77 -16.16 -1.90
CA PRO A 279 -2.91 -15.56 -2.93
C PRO A 279 -3.69 -14.88 -4.07
N ALA A 280 -4.96 -15.22 -4.28
CA ALA A 280 -5.80 -14.55 -5.26
C ALA A 280 -6.04 -13.09 -4.86
N VAL A 281 -6.18 -12.77 -3.56
CA VAL A 281 -6.27 -11.40 -3.05
C VAL A 281 -4.99 -10.62 -3.33
N PHE A 282 -3.82 -11.22 -3.04
CA PHE A 282 -2.54 -10.60 -3.36
C PHE A 282 -2.45 -10.26 -4.86
N ARG A 283 -2.81 -11.19 -5.75
CA ARG A 283 -2.78 -10.97 -7.20
C ARG A 283 -3.78 -9.92 -7.65
N ALA A 284 -5.01 -9.94 -7.10
CA ALA A 284 -6.03 -8.97 -7.42
C ALA A 284 -5.57 -7.54 -7.05
N MET A 285 -5.05 -7.35 -5.85
CA MET A 285 -4.53 -6.06 -5.41
C MET A 285 -3.26 -5.65 -6.17
N ALA A 286 -2.40 -6.61 -6.58
CA ALA A 286 -1.28 -6.33 -7.48
C ALA A 286 -1.76 -5.81 -8.86
N ALA A 287 -2.88 -6.32 -9.38
CA ALA A 287 -3.48 -5.82 -10.62
C ALA A 287 -3.93 -4.36 -10.47
N GLU A 288 -4.61 -4.02 -9.37
CA GLU A 288 -5.06 -2.65 -9.11
C GLU A 288 -3.87 -1.69 -8.93
N LEU A 289 -2.84 -2.10 -8.19
CA LEU A 289 -1.61 -1.33 -8.02
C LEU A 289 -0.94 -1.02 -9.36
N LEU A 290 -0.74 -2.04 -10.20
CA LEU A 290 -0.10 -1.88 -11.51
C LEU A 290 -0.97 -1.10 -12.49
N PHE A 291 -2.30 -1.22 -12.39
CA PHE A 291 -3.23 -0.38 -13.15
C PHE A 291 -3.04 1.10 -12.81
N LEU A 292 -2.97 1.47 -11.52
CA LEU A 292 -2.73 2.84 -11.09
C LEU A 292 -1.35 3.34 -11.54
N ALA A 293 -0.32 2.50 -11.45
CA ALA A 293 1.00 2.79 -11.99
C ALA A 293 0.97 3.10 -13.50
N ALA A 294 0.11 2.41 -14.27
CA ALA A 294 -0.08 2.66 -15.70
C ALA A 294 -0.87 3.94 -16.00
N GLN A 295 -1.67 4.47 -15.04
CA GLN A 295 -2.25 5.81 -15.14
C GLN A 295 -1.24 6.92 -14.88
N GLY A 296 -0.01 6.58 -14.49
CA GLY A 296 1.09 7.52 -14.26
C GLY A 296 1.25 7.97 -12.81
N VAL A 297 0.68 7.25 -11.87
CA VAL A 297 0.96 7.42 -10.44
C VAL A 297 2.42 7.04 -10.19
N GLU A 298 3.16 7.93 -9.54
CA GLU A 298 4.60 7.77 -9.35
C GLU A 298 4.96 7.38 -7.91
N VAL A 299 4.11 7.72 -6.95
CA VAL A 299 4.23 7.29 -5.55
C VAL A 299 2.87 6.81 -5.07
N LEU A 300 2.83 5.63 -4.48
CA LEU A 300 1.65 5.10 -3.80
C LEU A 300 1.83 5.26 -2.29
N ARG A 301 0.90 5.97 -1.65
CA ARG A 301 0.78 5.96 -0.20
C ARG A 301 0.08 4.65 0.19
N MET A 302 0.84 3.76 0.77
CA MET A 302 0.37 2.46 1.22
C MET A 302 -0.38 2.66 2.54
N ASP A 303 -1.70 2.68 2.43
CA ASP A 303 -2.60 2.98 3.54
C ASP A 303 -2.68 1.81 4.53
N ALA A 304 -2.74 2.12 5.83
CA ALA A 304 -2.99 1.17 6.91
C ALA A 304 -2.07 -0.09 6.90
N VAL A 305 -0.80 0.07 6.52
CA VAL A 305 0.15 -1.05 6.33
C VAL A 305 0.31 -1.97 7.54
N ALA A 306 0.06 -1.46 8.73
CA ALA A 306 0.20 -2.23 9.96
C ALA A 306 -0.85 -3.34 10.10
N PHE A 307 -2.00 -3.22 9.43
CA PHE A 307 -3.17 -4.06 9.66
C PHE A 307 -3.39 -5.16 8.62
N ILE A 308 -2.60 -5.23 7.56
CA ILE A 308 -2.85 -6.10 6.39
C ILE A 308 -2.74 -7.61 6.66
N TRP A 309 -2.22 -8.03 7.82
CA TRP A 309 -2.11 -9.44 8.20
C TRP A 309 -2.80 -9.73 9.52
N LYS A 310 -3.58 -10.81 9.55
CA LYS A 310 -4.32 -11.25 10.73
C LYS A 310 -3.80 -12.61 11.22
N GLN A 311 -3.56 -12.71 12.53
CA GLN A 311 -3.13 -13.95 13.16
C GLN A 311 -3.71 -14.06 14.57
N LEU A 312 -4.43 -15.12 14.83
CA LEU A 312 -5.07 -15.36 16.13
C LEU A 312 -4.03 -15.36 17.26
N GLY A 313 -4.38 -14.71 18.37
CA GLY A 313 -3.50 -14.61 19.56
C GLY A 313 -2.42 -13.52 19.45
N THR A 314 -2.51 -12.64 18.45
CA THR A 314 -1.67 -11.46 18.28
C THR A 314 -2.52 -10.19 18.25
N ALA A 315 -1.89 -9.03 18.29
CA ALA A 315 -2.57 -7.75 18.11
C ALA A 315 -3.02 -7.52 16.64
N CYS A 316 -2.63 -8.36 15.70
CA CYS A 316 -2.85 -8.19 14.26
C CYS A 316 -2.31 -6.85 13.71
N GLU A 317 -1.28 -6.32 14.32
CA GLU A 317 -0.60 -5.09 13.92
C GLU A 317 0.89 -5.35 13.69
N SER A 318 1.45 -4.77 12.64
CA SER A 318 2.89 -4.81 12.30
C SER A 318 3.51 -6.22 12.33
N LEU A 319 2.72 -7.23 11.96
CA LEU A 319 3.20 -8.61 11.94
C LEU A 319 4.25 -8.82 10.84
N PRO A 320 5.17 -9.78 11.00
CA PRO A 320 6.23 -10.03 10.02
C PRO A 320 5.71 -10.25 8.60
N GLN A 321 4.57 -10.91 8.44
CA GLN A 321 3.95 -11.16 7.14
C GLN A 321 3.50 -9.89 6.43
N ALA A 322 3.11 -8.83 7.16
CA ALA A 322 2.81 -7.53 6.57
C ALA A 322 4.04 -6.94 5.86
N HIS A 323 5.21 -7.04 6.48
CA HIS A 323 6.47 -6.62 5.87
C HIS A 323 6.83 -7.47 4.65
N VAL A 324 6.60 -8.79 4.71
CA VAL A 324 6.85 -9.70 3.56
C VAL A 324 5.95 -9.33 2.39
N LEU A 325 4.67 -9.07 2.61
CA LEU A 325 3.72 -8.64 1.58
C LEU A 325 4.16 -7.32 0.92
N LEU A 326 4.54 -6.32 1.72
CA LEU A 326 5.04 -5.04 1.19
C LEU A 326 6.30 -5.23 0.33
N ARG A 327 7.24 -6.06 0.77
CA ARG A 327 8.44 -6.41 0.00
C ARG A 327 8.10 -7.14 -1.30
N ALA A 328 7.09 -8.02 -1.28
CA ALA A 328 6.61 -8.72 -2.47
C ALA A 328 5.97 -7.73 -3.46
N TYR A 329 5.14 -6.79 -3.00
CA TYR A 329 4.61 -5.70 -3.82
C TYR A 329 5.71 -4.79 -4.38
N ASN A 330 6.73 -4.48 -3.59
CA ASN A 330 7.88 -3.73 -4.09
C ASN A 330 8.62 -4.52 -5.18
N ALA A 331 8.90 -5.80 -4.96
CA ALA A 331 9.62 -6.64 -5.92
C ALA A 331 8.88 -6.76 -7.25
N LEU A 332 7.54 -6.92 -7.25
CA LEU A 332 6.76 -6.95 -8.48
C LEU A 332 6.78 -5.61 -9.23
N CYS A 333 6.78 -4.48 -8.51
CA CYS A 333 6.94 -3.16 -9.13
C CYS A 333 8.30 -3.02 -9.81
N ARG A 334 9.38 -3.53 -9.19
CA ARG A 334 10.71 -3.49 -9.85
C ARG A 334 10.72 -4.21 -11.20
N ILE A 335 9.79 -5.14 -11.45
CA ILE A 335 9.65 -5.84 -12.74
C ILE A 335 8.82 -5.02 -13.73
N ALA A 336 7.60 -4.62 -13.34
CA ALA A 336 6.59 -4.11 -14.27
C ALA A 336 6.41 -2.57 -14.26
N ALA A 337 6.84 -1.88 -13.19
CA ALA A 337 6.71 -0.43 -13.03
C ALA A 337 7.80 0.13 -12.09
N PRO A 338 9.11 -0.01 -12.44
CA PRO A 338 10.21 0.25 -11.50
C PRO A 338 10.34 1.70 -11.04
N ALA A 339 9.74 2.66 -11.74
CA ALA A 339 9.71 4.06 -11.31
C ALA A 339 8.80 4.33 -10.10
N VAL A 340 7.88 3.42 -9.77
CA VAL A 340 6.92 3.60 -8.67
C VAL A 340 7.63 3.44 -7.33
N LEU A 341 7.35 4.37 -6.40
CA LEU A 341 7.79 4.32 -5.01
C LEU A 341 6.61 4.04 -4.08
N PHE A 342 6.92 3.46 -2.93
CA PHE A 342 5.97 3.29 -1.83
C PHE A 342 6.27 4.26 -0.70
N LYS A 343 5.22 4.89 -0.18
CA LYS A 343 5.22 5.70 1.02
C LYS A 343 4.32 5.01 2.05
N SER A 344 4.91 4.47 3.12
CA SER A 344 4.12 3.82 4.17
C SER A 344 3.36 4.84 5.01
N GLU A 345 2.11 4.49 5.29
CA GLU A 345 1.34 5.09 6.37
C GLU A 345 1.29 4.06 7.51
N ALA A 346 2.15 4.30 8.50
CA ALA A 346 2.29 3.46 9.68
C ALA A 346 2.20 4.36 10.92
N ILE A 347 0.99 4.51 11.48
CA ILE A 347 0.75 5.23 12.72
C ILE A 347 0.90 4.24 13.87
N VAL A 348 2.16 3.93 14.15
CA VAL A 348 2.59 2.96 15.15
C VAL A 348 3.71 3.58 16.00
N HIS A 349 4.21 2.84 16.98
CA HIS A 349 5.34 3.31 17.80
C HIS A 349 6.53 3.74 16.92
N PRO A 350 7.26 4.83 17.23
CA PRO A 350 8.36 5.34 16.39
C PRO A 350 9.40 4.29 15.99
N ASP A 351 9.73 3.36 16.88
CA ASP A 351 10.68 2.28 16.59
C ASP A 351 10.12 1.25 15.57
N GLU A 352 8.80 1.09 15.51
CA GLU A 352 8.13 0.26 14.51
C GLU A 352 8.01 0.96 13.15
N VAL A 353 7.80 2.29 13.11
CA VAL A 353 7.74 3.05 11.86
C VAL A 353 9.00 2.83 11.03
N ALA A 354 10.18 2.86 11.66
CA ALA A 354 11.46 2.67 11.00
C ALA A 354 11.59 1.30 10.30
N ARG A 355 10.88 0.27 10.77
CA ARG A 355 10.88 -1.07 10.16
C ARG A 355 10.18 -1.13 8.80
N TYR A 356 9.32 -0.16 8.48
CA TYR A 356 8.67 -0.06 7.17
C TYR A 356 9.57 0.59 6.12
N ILE A 357 10.67 1.25 6.55
CA ILE A 357 11.51 2.07 5.69
C ILE A 357 12.73 1.27 5.25
N GLU A 358 12.64 0.73 4.05
CA GLU A 358 13.67 -0.07 3.41
C GLU A 358 13.62 0.13 1.89
N PRO A 359 14.74 0.16 1.16
CA PRO A 359 14.73 0.29 -0.30
C PRO A 359 13.89 -0.79 -1.00
N GLY A 360 13.84 -1.97 -0.42
CA GLY A 360 13.07 -3.11 -0.93
C GLY A 360 11.68 -3.28 -0.32
N GLN A 361 11.18 -2.30 0.43
CA GLN A 361 9.86 -2.30 1.05
C GLN A 361 9.14 -0.98 0.74
N CYS A 362 9.26 0.04 1.61
CA CYS A 362 8.79 1.39 1.33
C CYS A 362 9.99 2.34 1.35
N GLN A 363 10.17 3.08 0.28
CA GLN A 363 11.28 4.04 0.17
C GLN A 363 11.03 5.30 0.96
N LEU A 364 9.75 5.61 1.19
CA LEU A 364 9.29 6.79 1.91
C LEU A 364 8.42 6.39 3.09
N SER A 365 8.43 7.18 4.16
CA SER A 365 7.45 7.09 5.24
C SER A 365 7.21 8.46 5.84
N TYR A 366 6.01 8.66 6.37
CA TYR A 366 5.74 9.81 7.22
C TYR A 366 6.59 9.78 8.49
N ASN A 367 6.91 10.97 9.01
CA ASN A 367 7.60 11.14 10.28
C ASN A 367 6.63 11.75 11.34
N PRO A 368 5.74 10.95 11.92
CA PRO A 368 4.75 11.46 12.88
C PRO A 368 5.39 11.97 14.17
N LEU A 369 6.52 11.41 14.57
CA LEU A 369 7.25 11.88 15.75
C LEU A 369 7.78 13.29 15.55
N GLN A 370 8.41 13.56 14.41
CA GLN A 370 8.91 14.90 14.07
C GLN A 370 7.75 15.89 13.96
N MET A 371 6.61 15.50 13.38
CA MET A 371 5.40 16.32 13.29
C MET A 371 4.91 16.71 14.69
N ALA A 372 4.68 15.76 15.58
CA ALA A 372 4.19 16.02 16.94
C ALA A 372 5.15 16.88 17.74
N LEU A 373 6.45 16.59 17.71
CA LEU A 373 7.45 17.36 18.45
C LEU A 373 7.70 18.77 17.84
N THR A 374 7.41 18.97 16.57
CA THR A 374 7.40 20.32 15.98
C THR A 374 6.30 21.16 16.61
N TRP A 375 5.09 20.63 16.75
CA TRP A 375 3.99 21.31 17.44
C TRP A 375 4.28 21.54 18.92
N GLU A 376 4.87 20.57 19.60
CA GLU A 376 5.30 20.69 20.99
C GLU A 376 6.32 21.84 21.14
N ALA A 377 7.38 21.84 20.31
CA ALA A 377 8.41 22.88 20.35
C ALA A 377 7.85 24.28 20.06
N MET A 378 6.88 24.41 19.15
CA MET A 378 6.19 25.67 18.88
C MET A 378 5.33 26.13 20.07
N ALA A 379 4.62 25.22 20.72
CA ALA A 379 3.74 25.53 21.85
C ALA A 379 4.53 25.90 23.12
N THR A 380 5.58 25.17 23.42
CA THR A 380 6.43 25.37 24.61
C THR A 380 7.52 26.42 24.40
N ARG A 381 7.90 26.67 23.14
CA ARG A 381 9.09 27.44 22.72
C ARG A 381 10.42 26.79 23.14
N GLU A 382 10.42 25.48 23.32
CA GLU A 382 11.55 24.68 23.77
C GLU A 382 11.83 23.54 22.76
N PRO A 383 12.86 23.66 21.89
CA PRO A 383 13.12 22.67 20.84
C PRO A 383 13.91 21.44 21.32
N LYS A 384 14.17 21.31 22.62
CA LYS A 384 15.06 20.26 23.18
C LYS A 384 14.64 18.85 22.83
N LEU A 385 13.35 18.54 22.94
CA LEU A 385 12.81 17.20 22.66
C LEU A 385 12.86 16.89 21.18
N LEU A 386 12.52 17.87 20.33
CA LEU A 386 12.64 17.73 18.88
C LEU A 386 14.10 17.48 18.48
N ALA A 387 15.06 18.25 19.03
CA ALA A 387 16.48 18.07 18.76
C ALA A 387 16.96 16.66 19.15
N GLN A 388 16.60 16.19 20.34
CA GLN A 388 16.93 14.84 20.81
C GLN A 388 16.34 13.75 19.91
N ALA A 389 15.07 13.87 19.52
CA ALA A 389 14.42 12.90 18.65
C ALA A 389 15.08 12.83 17.26
N LEU A 390 15.49 13.98 16.70
CA LEU A 390 16.21 14.04 15.43
C LEU A 390 17.60 13.39 15.53
N GLU A 391 18.32 13.58 16.64
CA GLU A 391 19.62 12.91 16.85
C GLU A 391 19.48 11.38 16.95
N GLU A 392 18.45 10.90 17.64
CA GLU A 392 18.29 9.48 17.95
C GLU A 392 17.60 8.66 16.84
N ARG A 393 16.68 9.27 16.09
CA ARG A 393 15.71 8.53 15.24
C ARG A 393 15.58 9.03 13.80
N HIS A 394 16.40 10.00 13.39
CA HIS A 394 16.28 10.54 12.02
C HIS A 394 17.07 9.76 10.98
N ALA A 395 18.09 9.01 11.39
CA ALA A 395 18.93 8.24 10.46
C ALA A 395 18.13 7.11 9.78
N LEU A 396 18.26 7.04 8.47
CA LEU A 396 17.58 6.04 7.62
C LEU A 396 18.58 5.29 6.75
N PRO A 397 18.22 4.08 6.27
CA PRO A 397 19.00 3.35 5.29
C PRO A 397 19.20 4.18 4.01
N PRO A 398 20.37 4.09 3.33
CA PRO A 398 20.56 4.72 2.03
C PRO A 398 19.48 4.30 1.03
N GLY A 399 19.00 5.24 0.20
CA GLY A 399 17.91 4.99 -0.77
C GLY A 399 16.51 5.05 -0.17
N THR A 400 16.38 5.65 1.03
CA THR A 400 15.08 5.93 1.66
C THR A 400 15.04 7.38 2.17
N ALA A 401 13.83 7.89 2.46
CA ALA A 401 13.66 9.22 3.00
C ALA A 401 12.43 9.35 3.91
N TRP A 402 12.52 10.23 4.91
CA TRP A 402 11.36 10.70 5.63
C TRP A 402 10.54 11.67 4.76
N VAL A 403 9.24 11.61 4.88
CA VAL A 403 8.33 12.68 4.49
C VAL A 403 8.02 13.45 5.75
N ASP A 404 8.81 14.50 6.01
CA ASP A 404 8.58 15.39 7.12
C ASP A 404 7.41 16.31 6.81
N TYR A 405 6.52 16.50 7.78
CA TYR A 405 5.31 17.29 7.61
C TYR A 405 4.92 17.93 8.93
N VAL A 406 4.12 19.01 8.85
CA VAL A 406 3.62 19.71 10.05
C VAL A 406 2.16 19.40 10.33
N ARG A 407 1.38 19.00 9.31
CA ARG A 407 -0.02 18.61 9.41
C ARG A 407 -0.42 17.71 8.23
N GLY A 408 -1.19 16.67 8.51
CA GLY A 408 -1.91 15.85 7.55
C GLY A 408 -3.42 16.09 7.63
N HIS A 409 -4.21 15.17 7.08
CA HIS A 409 -5.67 15.13 7.20
C HIS A 409 -6.11 14.50 8.54
N ASP A 410 -5.27 13.63 9.11
CA ASP A 410 -5.49 12.99 10.41
C ASP A 410 -5.24 13.93 11.58
N ASP A 411 -5.66 13.47 12.76
CA ASP A 411 -5.37 14.15 14.01
C ASP A 411 -3.87 14.13 14.34
N ILE A 412 -3.44 15.09 15.17
CA ILE A 412 -2.10 15.07 15.71
C ILE A 412 -2.05 14.00 16.80
N GLY A 413 -1.42 12.87 16.51
CA GLY A 413 -1.19 11.81 17.49
C GLY A 413 -0.15 12.25 18.53
N TRP A 414 -0.61 12.76 19.66
CA TRP A 414 0.23 13.16 20.78
C TRP A 414 0.74 11.99 21.60
N THR A 415 0.08 10.84 21.49
CA THR A 415 0.46 9.60 22.16
C THR A 415 0.50 8.48 21.15
N SER A 416 1.68 7.99 20.78
CA SER A 416 1.80 6.61 20.37
C SER A 416 1.52 5.78 21.63
N SER A 417 0.30 5.25 21.75
CA SER A 417 -0.12 4.47 22.89
C SER A 417 0.61 3.13 22.91
N SER A 418 1.80 3.11 23.45
CA SER A 418 2.38 1.91 24.02
C SER A 418 2.81 2.25 25.45
N GLU A 419 2.63 1.31 26.36
CA GLU A 419 2.88 1.43 27.78
C GLU A 419 4.31 1.89 28.18
N ASN A 420 5.19 2.11 27.20
CA ASN A 420 6.57 2.54 27.35
C ASN A 420 6.87 3.98 26.94
N VAL A 421 5.90 4.72 26.39
CA VAL A 421 6.04 6.17 26.25
C VAL A 421 5.40 6.77 27.49
N GLN A 422 6.23 7.28 28.39
CA GLN A 422 5.70 8.05 29.53
C GLN A 422 4.81 9.17 28.95
N PRO A 423 3.53 9.26 29.39
CA PRO A 423 2.66 10.35 28.96
C PRO A 423 3.38 11.67 29.20
N MET A 424 3.25 12.63 28.28
CA MET A 424 3.82 13.98 28.46
C MET A 424 3.43 14.62 29.79
N SER A 425 2.35 14.15 30.45
CA SER A 425 1.96 14.54 31.82
C SER A 425 2.93 14.08 32.91
N SER A 426 3.81 13.12 32.64
CA SER A 426 4.82 12.62 33.59
C SER A 426 6.19 13.28 33.45
N TRP A 427 6.33 14.21 32.49
CA TRP A 427 7.57 14.96 32.30
C TRP A 427 7.62 16.12 33.30
N PRO A 428 8.77 16.38 33.94
CA PRO A 428 8.85 17.43 34.93
C PRO A 428 8.48 18.78 34.29
N ARG A 429 7.42 19.38 34.76
CA ARG A 429 7.11 20.79 34.49
C ARG A 429 8.14 21.60 35.23
N THR A 430 9.14 22.09 34.51
CA THR A 430 10.05 23.12 35.03
C THR A 430 9.51 24.50 34.70
#